data_58b5e676b153d331e599c36137f6c313
#
_entry.id   58b5e676b153d331e599c36137f6c313
#
_cell.length_a   1.000
_cell.length_b   1.000
_cell.length_c   1.000
_cell.angle_alpha   90.00
_cell.angle_beta   90.00
_cell.angle_gamma   90.00
#
_symmetry.space_group_name_H-M   'P 1'
#
loop_
_entity.id
_entity.type
_entity.pdbx_description
1 polymer ?
#
loop_
_entity_poly.entity_id
_entity_poly.type
_entity_poly.pdbx_seq_one_letter_code
_entity_poly.pdbx_strand_id
1 'polypeptide(L)'
;VLTGSEWVALVFASVLVIAAELFNTAIENTVDLATKEYSDFAKKAKDAASGAVLVCAFGAVAVGLIVLLQKEAFSKMFAYFSKNLHMLALFVLSIIPATLFIFFGFGKGEKKSD
;
A
#
# COMPACT_ATOMS: atom_id res chain seq x y z
N VAL A 1 -24.84 8.29 -2.83
CA VAL A 1 -23.88 7.91 -1.86
C VAL A 1 -23.68 6.38 -1.88
N LEU A 2 -22.67 5.87 -1.20
CA LEU A 2 -22.28 4.46 -1.27
C LEU A 2 -23.29 3.54 -0.56
N THR A 3 -23.58 2.41 -1.19
CA THR A 3 -24.40 1.36 -0.58
C THR A 3 -23.60 0.60 0.46
N GLY A 4 -24.30 -0.19 1.29
CA GLY A 4 -23.62 -1.04 2.29
C GLY A 4 -22.63 -2.02 1.69
N SER A 5 -23.00 -2.66 0.57
CA SER A 5 -22.11 -3.61 -0.10
C SER A 5 -20.89 -2.92 -0.71
N GLU A 6 -21.01 -1.69 -1.17
CA GLU A 6 -19.87 -0.94 -1.67
C GLU A 6 -18.92 -0.55 -0.55
N TRP A 7 -19.45 -0.16 0.61
CA TRP A 7 -18.63 0.09 1.79
C TRP A 7 -17.87 -1.16 2.22
N VAL A 8 -18.55 -2.30 2.22
CA VAL A 8 -17.91 -3.58 2.57
C VAL A 8 -16.76 -3.89 1.60
N ALA A 9 -17.00 -3.67 0.30
CA ALA A 9 -15.96 -3.92 -0.71
C ALA A 9 -14.73 -3.03 -0.49
N LEU A 10 -14.94 -1.73 -0.22
CA LEU A 10 -13.83 -0.81 0.00
C LEU A 10 -13.06 -1.13 1.28
N VAL A 11 -13.77 -1.42 2.36
CA VAL A 11 -13.14 -1.79 3.63
C VAL A 11 -12.36 -3.10 3.47
N PHE A 12 -12.95 -4.08 2.82
CA PHE A 12 -12.30 -5.37 2.59
C PHE A 12 -11.04 -5.23 1.75
N ALA A 13 -11.10 -4.43 0.67
CA ALA A 13 -9.94 -4.17 -0.17
C ALA A 13 -8.82 -3.49 0.61
N SER A 14 -9.15 -2.52 1.46
CA SER A 14 -8.18 -1.82 2.29
C SER A 14 -7.54 -2.77 3.31
N VAL A 15 -8.34 -3.60 3.96
CA VAL A 15 -7.84 -4.59 4.93
C VAL A 15 -6.90 -5.58 4.25
N LEU A 16 -7.23 -6.02 3.03
CA LEU A 16 -6.37 -6.93 2.28
C LEU A 16 -5.00 -6.35 2.01
N VAL A 17 -4.94 -5.08 1.60
CA VAL A 17 -3.66 -4.42 1.33
C VAL A 17 -2.84 -4.31 2.61
N ILE A 18 -3.46 -3.88 3.70
CA ILE A 18 -2.77 -3.76 4.99
C ILE A 18 -2.26 -5.11 5.46
N ALA A 19 -3.09 -6.14 5.39
CA ALA A 19 -2.70 -7.49 5.79
C ALA A 19 -1.54 -8.00 4.92
N ALA A 20 -1.60 -7.76 3.61
CA ALA A 20 -0.54 -8.17 2.69
C ALA A 20 0.79 -7.49 3.02
N GLU A 21 0.74 -6.20 3.36
CA GLU A 21 1.95 -5.46 3.75
C GLU A 21 2.54 -5.98 5.05
N LEU A 22 1.70 -6.30 6.03
CA LEU A 22 2.15 -6.89 7.29
C LEU A 22 2.77 -8.25 7.07
N PHE A 23 2.17 -9.09 6.25
CA PHE A 23 2.74 -10.38 5.89
C PHE A 23 4.06 -10.23 5.15
N ASN A 24 4.16 -9.28 4.24
CA ASN A 24 5.41 -9.02 3.53
C ASN A 24 6.53 -8.65 4.51
N THR A 25 6.23 -7.76 5.46
CA THR A 25 7.19 -7.36 6.48
C THR A 25 7.61 -8.54 7.34
N ALA A 26 6.65 -9.38 7.74
CA ALA A 26 6.94 -10.57 8.53
C ALA A 26 7.85 -11.55 7.77
N ILE A 27 7.58 -11.74 6.48
CA ILE A 27 8.40 -12.63 5.64
C ILE A 27 9.81 -12.06 5.48
N GLU A 28 9.94 -10.76 5.22
CA GLU A 28 11.25 -10.12 5.11
C GLU A 28 12.07 -10.29 6.38
N ASN A 29 11.46 -10.04 7.53
CA ASN A 29 12.13 -10.19 8.81
C ASN A 29 12.49 -11.64 9.11
N THR A 30 11.61 -12.56 8.78
CA THR A 30 11.83 -14.00 8.98
C THR A 30 12.98 -14.49 8.10
N VAL A 31 13.01 -14.08 6.84
CA VAL A 31 14.08 -14.46 5.92
C VAL A 31 15.41 -13.88 6.37
N ASP A 32 15.42 -12.62 6.80
CA ASP A 32 16.66 -11.97 7.28
C ASP A 32 17.17 -12.61 8.56
N LEU A 33 16.28 -13.12 9.41
CA LEU A 33 16.67 -13.85 10.60
C LEU A 33 17.26 -15.24 10.26
N ALA A 34 16.69 -15.89 9.26
CA ALA A 34 17.10 -17.23 8.85
C ALA A 34 18.42 -17.25 8.11
N THR A 35 18.70 -16.23 7.30
CA THR A 35 19.94 -16.15 6.53
C THR A 35 20.41 -14.71 6.41
N LYS A 36 21.68 -14.48 6.68
CA LYS A 36 22.33 -13.19 6.47
C LYS A 36 23.08 -13.12 5.17
N GLU A 37 23.27 -14.27 4.52
CA GLU A 37 23.96 -14.35 3.25
C GLU A 37 22.95 -14.35 2.09
N TYR A 38 23.40 -13.93 0.91
CA TYR A 38 22.59 -13.99 -0.28
C TYR A 38 22.21 -15.44 -0.59
N SER A 39 20.93 -15.64 -0.84
CA SER A 39 20.38 -16.94 -1.21
C SER A 39 19.29 -16.72 -2.25
N ASP A 40 19.30 -17.55 -3.31
CA ASP A 40 18.27 -17.48 -4.34
C ASP A 40 16.89 -17.78 -3.76
N PHE A 41 16.79 -18.69 -2.81
CA PHE A 41 15.52 -19.00 -2.13
C PHE A 41 15.03 -17.82 -1.30
N ALA A 42 15.93 -17.14 -0.59
CA ALA A 42 15.58 -15.97 0.21
C ALA A 42 15.08 -14.84 -0.69
N LYS A 43 15.75 -14.61 -1.82
CA LYS A 43 15.32 -13.61 -2.79
C LYS A 43 13.95 -13.93 -3.37
N LYS A 44 13.73 -15.19 -3.75
CA LYS A 44 12.43 -15.63 -4.29
C LYS A 44 11.31 -15.45 -3.28
N ALA A 45 11.56 -15.76 -2.01
CA ALA A 45 10.57 -15.60 -0.95
C ALA A 45 10.20 -14.13 -0.77
N LYS A 46 11.19 -13.24 -0.74
CA LYS A 46 10.96 -11.81 -0.62
C LYS A 46 10.24 -11.25 -1.84
N ASP A 47 10.63 -11.67 -3.04
CA ASP A 47 10.01 -11.22 -4.28
C ASP A 47 8.55 -11.68 -4.36
N ALA A 48 8.27 -12.91 -3.95
CA ALA A 48 6.90 -13.43 -3.93
C ALA A 48 6.03 -12.65 -2.94
N ALA A 49 6.56 -12.34 -1.77
CA ALA A 49 5.83 -11.58 -0.76
C ALA A 49 5.54 -10.15 -1.25
N SER A 50 6.52 -9.51 -1.89
CA SER A 50 6.33 -8.18 -2.49
C SER A 50 5.33 -8.22 -3.63
N GLY A 51 5.38 -9.28 -4.45
CA GLY A 51 4.43 -9.50 -5.53
C GLY A 51 3.00 -9.64 -5.00
N ALA A 52 2.83 -10.33 -3.89
CA ALA A 52 1.51 -10.47 -3.25
C ALA A 52 0.93 -9.12 -2.84
N VAL A 53 1.76 -8.25 -2.26
CA VAL A 53 1.34 -6.87 -1.91
C VAL A 53 0.91 -6.12 -3.17
N LEU A 54 1.68 -6.25 -4.24
CA LEU A 54 1.39 -5.56 -5.49
C LEU A 54 0.06 -6.02 -6.09
N VAL A 55 -0.19 -7.33 -6.10
CA VAL A 55 -1.46 -7.89 -6.59
C VAL A 55 -2.63 -7.38 -5.76
N CYS A 56 -2.50 -7.38 -4.43
CA CYS A 56 -3.54 -6.85 -3.56
C CYS A 56 -3.78 -5.36 -3.78
N ALA A 57 -2.72 -4.59 -4.01
CA ALA A 57 -2.82 -3.16 -4.28
C ALA A 57 -3.56 -2.90 -5.60
N PHE A 58 -3.23 -3.63 -6.65
CA PHE A 58 -3.94 -3.52 -7.94
C PHE A 58 -5.41 -3.90 -7.79
N GLY A 59 -5.70 -4.96 -7.04
CA GLY A 59 -7.07 -5.36 -6.76
C GLY A 59 -7.84 -4.28 -6.01
N ALA A 60 -7.23 -3.67 -5.02
CA ALA A 60 -7.84 -2.59 -4.25
C ALA A 60 -8.13 -1.36 -5.12
N VAL A 61 -7.19 -1.00 -5.99
CA VAL A 61 -7.38 0.11 -6.94
C VAL A 61 -8.53 -0.21 -7.88
N ALA A 62 -8.61 -1.44 -8.40
CA ALA A 62 -9.69 -1.87 -9.27
C ALA A 62 -11.06 -1.74 -8.58
N VAL A 63 -11.16 -2.21 -7.33
CA VAL A 63 -12.39 -2.09 -6.55
C VAL A 63 -12.77 -0.63 -6.37
N GLY A 64 -11.80 0.22 -6.00
CA GLY A 64 -12.04 1.64 -5.82
C GLY A 64 -12.54 2.32 -7.09
N LEU A 65 -11.90 2.01 -8.22
CA LEU A 65 -12.30 2.58 -9.51
C LEU A 65 -13.70 2.14 -9.91
N ILE A 66 -14.03 0.85 -9.75
CA ILE A 66 -15.36 0.33 -10.09
C ILE A 66 -16.42 1.03 -9.26
N VAL A 67 -16.23 1.12 -7.95
CA VAL A 67 -17.19 1.74 -7.04
C VAL A 67 -17.36 3.23 -7.36
N LEU A 68 -16.25 3.95 -7.53
CA LEU A 68 -16.30 5.40 -7.76
C LEU A 68 -16.89 5.74 -9.13
N LEU A 69 -16.54 4.98 -10.18
CA LEU A 69 -17.04 5.24 -11.52
C LEU A 69 -18.54 4.95 -11.65
N GLN A 70 -19.01 3.89 -11.00
CA GLN A 70 -20.43 3.53 -11.06
C GLN A 70 -21.35 4.55 -10.40
N LYS A 71 -20.85 5.27 -9.39
CA LYS A 71 -21.68 6.18 -8.60
C LYS A 71 -21.45 7.65 -8.91
N GLU A 72 -20.67 7.96 -9.92
CA GLU A 72 -20.24 9.33 -10.19
C GLU A 72 -19.56 9.99 -8.98
N ALA A 73 -19.22 9.18 -7.97
CA ALA A 73 -18.56 9.66 -6.77
C ALA A 73 -17.18 10.23 -7.09
N PHE A 74 -16.57 9.77 -8.18
CA PHE A 74 -15.26 10.27 -8.60
C PHE A 74 -15.33 11.75 -8.97
N SER A 75 -16.36 12.17 -9.73
CA SER A 75 -16.50 13.57 -10.09
C SER A 75 -16.85 14.43 -8.87
N LYS A 76 -17.63 13.89 -7.93
CA LYS A 76 -17.93 14.59 -6.67
C LYS A 76 -16.69 14.73 -5.82
N MET A 77 -15.87 13.69 -5.73
CA MET A 77 -14.62 13.72 -4.99
C MET A 77 -13.63 14.72 -5.62
N PHE A 78 -13.53 14.70 -6.94
CA PHE A 78 -12.69 15.64 -7.67
C PHE A 78 -13.14 17.09 -7.45
N ALA A 79 -14.46 17.33 -7.51
CA ALA A 79 -15.01 18.64 -7.23
C ALA A 79 -14.75 19.09 -5.80
N TYR A 80 -14.86 18.17 -4.84
CA TYR A 80 -14.54 18.46 -3.43
C TYR A 80 -13.09 18.88 -3.27
N PHE A 81 -12.16 18.11 -3.84
CA PHE A 81 -10.74 18.43 -3.73
C PHE A 81 -10.37 19.73 -4.46
N SER A 82 -11.03 20.02 -5.60
CA SER A 82 -10.75 21.27 -6.30
C SER A 82 -11.27 22.49 -5.55
N LYS A 83 -12.36 22.35 -4.78
CA LYS A 83 -12.84 23.39 -3.89
C LYS A 83 -12.00 23.55 -2.63
N ASN A 84 -11.43 22.44 -2.17
CA ASN A 84 -10.66 22.41 -0.92
C ASN A 84 -9.22 22.01 -1.24
N LEU A 85 -8.51 22.93 -1.90
CA LEU A 85 -7.12 22.70 -2.29
C LEU A 85 -6.22 22.36 -1.10
N HIS A 86 -6.53 22.91 0.08
CA HIS A 86 -5.76 22.60 1.28
C HIS A 86 -5.91 21.13 1.71
N MET A 87 -7.07 20.52 1.49
CA MET A 87 -7.27 19.09 1.78
C MET A 87 -6.47 18.22 0.82
N LEU A 88 -6.44 18.59 -0.46
CA LEU A 88 -5.61 17.91 -1.45
C LEU A 88 -4.14 18.04 -1.10
N ALA A 89 -3.71 19.24 -0.71
CA ALA A 89 -2.33 19.49 -0.31
C ALA A 89 -1.95 18.65 0.91
N LEU A 90 -2.83 18.54 1.91
CA LEU A 90 -2.60 17.70 3.08
C LEU A 90 -2.47 16.22 2.71
N PHE A 91 -3.31 15.76 1.80
CA PHE A 91 -3.26 14.37 1.33
C PHE A 91 -1.93 14.08 0.63
N VAL A 92 -1.51 14.95 -0.28
CA VAL A 92 -0.24 14.80 -0.98
C VAL A 92 0.94 14.89 -0.02
N LEU A 93 0.88 15.84 0.92
CA LEU A 93 1.93 16.02 1.92
C LEU A 93 2.05 14.81 2.85
N SER A 94 0.96 14.10 3.12
CA SER A 94 1.02 12.91 3.96
C SER A 94 1.68 11.73 3.25
N ILE A 95 1.59 11.67 1.92
CA ILE A 95 2.23 10.62 1.12
C ILE A 95 3.75 10.78 1.11
N ILE A 96 4.24 12.03 1.00
CA ILE A 96 5.67 12.31 0.92
C ILE A 96 6.44 11.82 2.14
N PRO A 97 6.05 12.16 3.40
CA PRO A 97 6.75 11.65 4.58
C PRO A 97 6.70 10.13 4.70
N ALA A 98 5.58 9.50 4.33
CA ALA A 98 5.46 8.05 4.39
C ALA A 98 6.43 7.38 3.43
N THR A 99 6.54 7.90 2.19
CA THR A 99 7.47 7.39 1.20
C THR A 99 8.92 7.58 1.64
N LEU A 100 9.25 8.76 2.16
CA LEU A 100 10.59 9.05 2.67
C LEU A 100 10.95 8.17 3.86
N PHE A 101 10.01 7.94 4.76
CA PHE A 101 10.22 7.09 5.93
C PHE A 101 10.58 5.66 5.50
N ILE A 102 9.85 5.12 4.53
CA ILE A 102 10.14 3.78 4.01
C ILE A 102 11.53 3.75 3.36
N PHE A 103 11.84 4.77 2.57
CA PHE A 103 13.12 4.84 1.85
C PHE A 103 14.29 4.97 2.82
N PHE A 104 14.20 5.87 3.81
CA PHE A 104 15.26 6.06 4.80
C PHE A 104 15.38 4.88 5.76
N GLY A 105 14.27 4.23 6.06
CA GLY A 105 14.30 3.02 6.88
C GLY A 105 15.15 1.92 6.25
N PHE A 106 15.05 1.74 4.95
CA PHE A 106 15.89 0.80 4.21
C PHE A 106 17.35 1.24 4.17
N GLY A 107 17.60 2.52 3.93
CA GLY A 107 18.96 3.05 3.89
C GLY A 107 19.71 2.88 5.22
N LYS A 108 19.02 3.11 6.33
CA LYS A 108 19.61 2.93 7.67
C LYS A 108 19.93 1.47 7.97
N GLY A 109 19.10 0.55 7.48
CA GLY A 109 19.34 -0.88 7.64
C GLY A 109 20.62 -1.32 6.95
N GLU A 110 20.90 -0.82 5.77
CA GLU A 110 22.11 -1.12 5.02
C GLU A 110 23.36 -0.55 5.70
N LYS A 111 23.28 0.66 6.21
CA LYS A 111 24.43 1.28 6.89
C LYS A 111 24.82 0.59 8.17
N LYS A 112 23.88 -0.03 8.87
CA LYS A 112 24.18 -0.76 10.12
C LYS A 112 24.82 -2.11 9.89
N SER A 113 24.75 -2.66 8.71
CA SER A 113 25.36 -3.95 8.39
C SER A 113 26.87 -3.83 8.11
N ASP A 114 27.37 -2.64 7.97
CA ASP A 114 28.79 -2.36 7.81
C ASP A 114 29.46 -2.18 9.17
#